data_97d97f46498a188085c2d8056ec8daf4
#
_entry.id   97d97f46498a188085c2d8056ec8daf4
#
_cell.length_a   1.000
_cell.length_b   1.000
_cell.length_c   1.000
_cell.angle_alpha   90.00
_cell.angle_beta   90.00
_cell.angle_gamma   90.00
#
_symmetry.space_group_name_H-M   'P 1'
#
loop_
_entity.id
_entity.type
_entity.pdbx_description
1 polymer ?
#
loop_
_entity_poly.entity_id
_entity_poly.type
_entity_poly.pdbx_seq_one_letter_code
_entity_poly.pdbx_strand_id
1 'polypeptide(L)'
;MAVHSLRDCPAPAKLNLFLHVCGRRPDGYHLLQTVFQMVDHGDTLHFTLRSDGQIRRLTDVPGVPEQLDLIVRALRRLAGDFERRHGRAAPGIDI
;
A
#
# COMPACT_ATOMS: atom_id res chain seq x y z
N MET A 1 -1.56 -25.20 -4.41
CA MET A 1 -0.96 -24.47 -5.56
C MET A 1 -0.53 -23.09 -5.09
N ALA A 2 0.70 -22.72 -5.34
CA ALA A 2 1.18 -21.39 -4.95
C ALA A 2 0.63 -20.32 -5.90
N VAL A 3 0.19 -19.19 -5.33
CA VAL A 3 -0.22 -18.02 -6.10
C VAL A 3 1.03 -17.20 -6.41
N HIS A 4 1.32 -16.98 -7.69
CA HIS A 4 2.48 -16.20 -8.13
C HIS A 4 2.13 -14.80 -8.56
N SER A 5 0.88 -14.54 -8.86
CA SER A 5 0.42 -13.20 -9.27
C SER A 5 -1.04 -12.97 -8.88
N LEU A 6 -1.36 -11.70 -8.68
CA LEU A 6 -2.72 -11.19 -8.51
C LEU A 6 -2.94 -10.12 -9.55
N ARG A 7 -4.05 -10.19 -10.26
CA ARG A 7 -4.39 -9.24 -11.33
C ARG A 7 -5.70 -8.52 -11.01
N ASP A 8 -5.82 -7.34 -11.58
CA ASP A 8 -7.06 -6.55 -11.55
C ASP A 8 -7.56 -6.27 -10.13
N CYS A 9 -6.62 -6.03 -9.20
CA CYS A 9 -6.95 -5.68 -7.83
C CYS A 9 -7.43 -4.23 -7.77
N PRO A 10 -8.69 -3.95 -7.40
CA PRO A 10 -9.18 -2.59 -7.34
C PRO A 10 -8.60 -1.85 -6.13
N ALA A 11 -8.24 -0.59 -6.36
CA ALA A 11 -7.84 0.34 -5.31
C ALA A 11 -8.70 1.60 -5.44
N PRO A 12 -9.97 1.54 -4.98
CA PRO A 12 -10.91 2.64 -5.17
C PRO A 12 -10.54 3.86 -4.34
N ALA A 13 -10.84 5.03 -4.89
CA ALA A 13 -10.78 6.29 -4.15
C ALA A 13 -11.94 6.38 -3.16
N LYS A 14 -11.82 7.31 -2.22
CA LYS A 14 -12.85 7.54 -1.21
C LYS A 14 -13.17 9.03 -1.13
N LEU A 15 -14.39 9.32 -0.67
CA LEU A 15 -14.81 10.64 -0.25
C LEU A 15 -15.10 10.61 1.24
N ASN A 16 -14.59 11.58 1.98
CA ASN A 16 -15.01 11.80 3.35
C ASN A 16 -16.34 12.55 3.33
N LEU A 17 -17.41 11.90 3.77
CA LEU A 17 -18.73 12.54 3.87
C LEU A 17 -18.74 13.58 4.97
N PHE A 18 -18.04 13.31 6.07
CA PHE A 18 -17.63 14.32 7.04
C PHE A 18 -16.33 13.88 7.70
N LEU A 19 -15.64 14.83 8.31
CA LEU A 19 -14.42 14.57 9.06
C LEU A 19 -14.31 15.56 10.22
N HIS A 20 -14.28 15.04 11.44
CA HIS A 20 -14.08 15.82 12.64
C HIS A 20 -12.72 15.53 13.24
N VAL A 21 -11.97 16.57 13.55
CA VAL A 21 -10.75 16.46 14.33
C VAL A 21 -11.12 16.52 15.80
N CYS A 22 -11.03 15.38 16.51
CA CYS A 22 -11.48 15.26 17.90
C CYS A 22 -10.41 15.54 18.92
N GLY A 23 -9.15 15.59 18.52
CA GLY A 23 -8.03 15.82 19.40
C GLY A 23 -6.70 15.59 18.68
N ARG A 24 -5.61 15.78 19.42
CA ARG A 24 -4.26 15.58 18.91
C ARG A 24 -3.53 14.60 19.81
N ARG A 25 -2.89 13.59 19.22
CA ARG A 25 -2.09 12.62 19.94
C ARG A 25 -0.72 13.22 20.29
N PRO A 26 -0.03 12.69 21.34
CA PRO A 26 1.32 13.15 21.68
C PRO A 26 2.34 13.03 20.55
N ASP A 27 2.14 12.08 19.61
CA ASP A 27 3.01 11.89 18.45
C ASP A 27 2.76 12.91 17.32
N GLY A 28 1.81 13.83 17.49
CA GLY A 28 1.48 14.87 16.53
C GLY A 28 0.32 14.53 15.59
N TYR A 29 -0.10 13.28 15.52
CA TYR A 29 -1.27 12.90 14.74
C TYR A 29 -2.56 13.31 15.42
N HIS A 30 -3.58 13.62 14.60
CA HIS A 30 -4.90 14.00 15.09
C HIS A 30 -5.78 12.78 15.28
N LEU A 31 -6.65 12.85 16.30
CA LEU A 31 -7.75 11.91 16.46
C LEU A 31 -8.91 12.36 15.57
N LEU A 32 -9.43 11.43 14.78
CA LEU A 32 -10.45 11.74 13.78
C LEU A 32 -11.73 10.94 14.04
N GLN A 33 -12.87 11.57 13.77
CA GLN A 33 -14.13 10.88 13.50
C GLN A 33 -14.51 11.16 12.06
N THR A 34 -14.77 10.12 11.30
CA THR A 34 -15.07 10.27 9.89
C THR A 34 -15.99 9.16 9.41
N VAL A 35 -16.79 9.47 8.40
CA VAL A 35 -17.49 8.50 7.57
C VAL A 35 -17.05 8.72 6.14
N PHE A 36 -16.58 7.67 5.49
CA PHE A 36 -16.19 7.79 4.08
C PHE A 36 -16.95 6.79 3.22
N GLN A 37 -17.07 7.15 1.95
CA GLN A 37 -17.69 6.35 0.91
C GLN A 37 -16.64 6.00 -0.14
N MET A 38 -16.48 4.72 -0.46
CA MET A 38 -15.72 4.30 -1.63
C MET A 38 -16.48 4.70 -2.89
N VAL A 39 -15.75 5.17 -3.89
CA VAL A 39 -16.33 5.60 -5.16
C VAL A 39 -15.91 4.67 -6.29
N ASP A 40 -16.67 4.66 -7.37
CA ASP A 40 -16.39 3.86 -8.56
C ASP A 40 -15.37 4.56 -9.46
N HIS A 41 -14.25 4.92 -8.86
CA HIS A 41 -13.08 5.51 -9.53
C HIS A 41 -11.86 5.18 -8.68
N GLY A 42 -10.80 4.77 -9.31
CA GLY A 42 -9.58 4.42 -8.58
C GLY A 42 -8.55 3.79 -9.49
N ASP A 43 -7.54 3.23 -8.86
CA ASP A 43 -6.47 2.55 -9.54
C ASP A 43 -6.77 1.06 -9.64
N THR A 44 -6.10 0.41 -10.60
CA THR A 44 -6.07 -1.04 -10.71
C THR A 44 -4.64 -1.51 -10.52
N LEU A 45 -4.43 -2.45 -9.62
CA LEU A 45 -3.11 -2.94 -9.27
C LEU A 45 -2.91 -4.37 -9.72
N HIS A 46 -1.70 -4.66 -10.19
CA HIS A 46 -1.27 -6.01 -10.54
C HIS A 46 -0.02 -6.34 -9.74
N PHE A 47 0.03 -7.53 -9.18
CA PHE A 47 1.15 -7.98 -8.35
C PHE A 47 1.72 -9.27 -8.90
N THR A 48 3.04 -9.36 -8.98
CA THR A 48 3.74 -10.60 -9.33
C THR A 48 4.87 -10.84 -8.34
N LEU A 49 4.97 -12.05 -7.80
CA LEU A 49 6.05 -12.39 -6.88
C LEU A 49 7.38 -12.51 -7.61
N ARG A 50 8.43 -12.04 -6.94
CA ARG A 50 9.82 -12.13 -7.41
C ARG A 50 10.62 -13.02 -6.47
N SER A 51 11.60 -13.72 -7.01
CA SER A 51 12.48 -14.59 -6.23
C SER A 51 13.66 -13.87 -5.59
N ASP A 52 13.95 -12.61 -6.01
CA ASP A 52 15.12 -11.86 -5.58
C ASP A 52 14.89 -10.95 -4.35
N GLY A 53 13.70 -10.96 -3.79
CA GLY A 53 13.35 -10.13 -2.63
C GLY A 53 13.18 -8.65 -2.93
N GLN A 54 13.29 -8.21 -4.17
CA GLN A 54 13.16 -6.80 -4.55
C GLN A 54 11.71 -6.40 -4.72
N ILE A 55 11.42 -5.14 -4.39
CA ILE A 55 10.12 -4.52 -4.64
C ILE A 55 10.31 -3.51 -5.76
N ARG A 56 9.62 -3.73 -6.88
CA ARG A 56 9.77 -2.91 -8.09
C ARG A 56 8.42 -2.43 -8.58
N ARG A 57 8.35 -1.14 -8.85
CA ARG A 57 7.18 -0.54 -9.52
C ARG A 57 7.45 -0.55 -11.03
N LEU A 58 6.58 -1.22 -11.78
CA LEU A 58 6.78 -1.38 -13.23
C LEU A 58 6.25 -0.19 -14.03
N THR A 59 5.23 0.51 -13.50
CA THR A 59 4.64 1.66 -14.18
C THR A 59 5.36 2.94 -13.75
N ASP A 60 5.80 3.73 -14.72
CA ASP A 60 6.35 5.04 -14.44
C ASP A 60 5.23 6.03 -14.09
N VAL A 61 5.43 6.75 -12.99
CA VAL A 61 4.51 7.82 -12.57
C VAL A 61 5.29 9.12 -12.57
N PRO A 62 5.02 10.03 -13.53
CA PRO A 62 5.77 11.28 -13.63
C PRO A 62 5.72 12.09 -12.33
N GLY A 63 6.89 12.54 -11.89
CA GLY A 63 7.02 13.33 -10.67
C GLY A 63 7.01 12.53 -9.37
N VAL A 64 6.84 11.20 -9.44
CA VAL A 64 6.85 10.32 -8.25
C VAL A 64 7.96 9.28 -8.41
N PRO A 65 9.13 9.50 -7.81
CA PRO A 65 10.19 8.47 -7.77
C PRO A 65 9.69 7.19 -7.11
N GLU A 66 10.16 6.04 -7.61
CA GLU A 66 9.75 4.73 -7.12
C GLU A 66 9.87 4.61 -5.59
N GLN A 67 10.98 5.09 -5.03
CA GLN A 67 11.26 4.99 -3.60
C GLN A 67 10.32 5.84 -2.73
N LEU A 68 9.71 6.86 -3.30
CA LEU A 68 8.79 7.76 -2.59
C LEU A 68 7.32 7.40 -2.81
N ASP A 69 7.03 6.46 -3.70
CA ASP A 69 5.68 6.01 -3.95
C ASP A 69 5.12 5.31 -2.71
N LEU A 70 3.92 5.69 -2.31
CA LEU A 70 3.27 5.13 -1.12
C LEU A 70 3.07 3.62 -1.24
N ILE A 71 2.79 3.12 -2.44
CA ILE A 71 2.64 1.68 -2.70
C ILE A 71 3.93 0.94 -2.36
N VAL A 72 5.06 1.43 -2.86
CA VAL A 72 6.37 0.82 -2.60
C VAL A 72 6.72 0.89 -1.12
N ARG A 73 6.45 2.03 -0.49
CA ARG A 73 6.70 2.21 0.96
C ARG A 73 5.85 1.26 1.80
N ALA A 74 4.58 1.09 1.45
CA ALA A 74 3.69 0.15 2.13
C ALA A 74 4.17 -1.29 1.99
N LEU A 75 4.59 -1.70 0.81
CA LEU A 75 5.11 -3.04 0.57
C LEU A 75 6.41 -3.30 1.33
N ARG A 76 7.31 -2.33 1.40
CA ARG A 76 8.54 -2.46 2.20
C ARG A 76 8.23 -2.65 3.68
N ARG A 77 7.29 -1.91 4.19
CA ARG A 77 6.86 -2.05 5.58
C ARG A 77 6.25 -3.41 5.85
N LEU A 78 5.41 -3.88 4.95
CA LEU A 78 4.80 -5.20 5.06
C LEU A 78 5.85 -6.31 5.00
N ALA A 79 6.85 -6.19 4.13
CA ALA A 79 7.96 -7.13 4.04
C ALA A 79 8.74 -7.20 5.36
N GLY A 80 9.03 -6.06 5.97
CA GLY A 80 9.69 -6.01 7.27
C GLY A 80 8.89 -6.69 8.38
N ASP A 81 7.58 -6.48 8.41
CA ASP A 81 6.70 -7.15 9.36
C ASP A 81 6.67 -8.66 9.13
N PHE A 82 6.62 -9.10 7.87
CA PHE A 82 6.66 -10.51 7.52
C PHE A 82 7.94 -11.17 8.02
N GLU A 83 9.09 -10.55 7.79
CA GLU A 83 10.39 -11.08 8.23
C GLU A 83 10.47 -11.21 9.75
N ARG A 84 9.98 -10.21 10.48
CA ARG A 84 9.94 -10.25 11.95
C ARG A 84 9.05 -11.38 12.45
N ARG A 85 7.91 -11.64 11.82
CA ARG A 85 6.93 -12.62 12.26
C ARG A 85 7.32 -14.06 11.90
N HIS A 86 7.97 -14.25 10.76
CA HIS A 86 8.24 -15.58 10.22
C HIS A 86 9.70 -15.99 10.26
N GLY A 87 10.62 -15.09 10.62
CA GLY A 87 12.06 -15.37 10.73
C GLY A 87 12.72 -15.74 9.40
N ARG A 88 12.13 -15.35 8.28
CA ARG A 88 12.65 -15.60 6.93
C ARG A 88 12.39 -14.40 6.05
N ALA A 89 13.16 -14.30 4.97
CA ALA A 89 13.02 -13.19 4.02
C ALA A 89 11.65 -13.21 3.34
N ALA A 90 11.05 -12.02 3.17
CA ALA A 90 9.85 -11.88 2.37
C ALA A 90 10.17 -12.05 0.89
N PRO A 91 9.24 -12.59 0.07
CA PRO A 91 9.40 -12.58 -1.37
C PRO A 91 9.40 -11.15 -1.90
N GLY A 92 10.04 -10.95 -3.05
CA GLY A 92 9.94 -9.68 -3.78
C GLY A 92 8.63 -9.57 -4.53
N ILE A 93 8.31 -8.37 -4.99
CA ILE A 93 7.05 -8.08 -5.68
C ILE A 93 7.31 -7.07 -6.80
N ASP A 94 6.81 -7.38 -7.99
CA ASP A 94 6.55 -6.41 -9.05
C ASP A 94 5.12 -5.88 -8.88
N ILE A 95 4.99 -4.57 -8.97
CA ILE A 95 3.69 -3.92 -8.84
C ILE A 95 3.46 -2.88 -9.92
#